data_31da96f7d6f69f7dd42e6d22815e9908
#
_entry.id   31da96f7d6f69f7dd42e6d22815e9908
#
_cell.length_a   1.000
_cell.length_b   1.000
_cell.length_c   1.000
_cell.angle_alpha   90.00
_cell.angle_beta   90.00
_cell.angle_gamma   90.00
#
_symmetry.space_group_name_H-M   'P 1'
#
loop_
_entity.id
_entity.type
_entity.pdbx_description
1 polymer ?
#
loop_
_entity_poly.entity_id
_entity_poly.type
_entity_poly.pdbx_seq_one_letter_code
_entity_poly.pdbx_strand_id
1 'polypeptide(L)'
;LKQLYATGLFNDVSLNMKNDGLLIIKVAENPIINKVLFDGNDKVDDEMLKGELQLAPRSTYSRAKVQEDVQRILEIYKRTGRYAVVVEPQIIERDQNRVDLIFKIDEGPLASINKVNFVGNKHYSDDDLQSEIMSKESRWYRIFSSAENYDSEKTNYDKELLRRFYFKRGYADFRVVSAVAELSPDKKSF
;
A
#
# COMPACT_ATOMS: atom_id res chain seq x y z
N LEU A 1 22.74 26.49 8.14
CA LEU A 1 22.54 25.42 7.14
C LEU A 1 21.37 24.51 7.50
N LYS A 2 21.38 23.82 8.66
CA LYS A 2 20.31 22.89 9.04
C LYS A 2 18.90 23.52 9.01
N GLN A 3 18.76 24.78 9.44
CA GLN A 3 17.49 25.50 9.41
C GLN A 3 17.01 25.79 7.98
N LEU A 4 17.92 26.10 7.05
CA LEU A 4 17.58 26.31 5.65
C LEU A 4 17.11 25.02 4.97
N TYR A 5 17.80 23.91 5.21
CA TYR A 5 17.33 22.59 4.73
C TYR A 5 15.98 22.18 5.34
N ALA A 6 15.77 22.50 6.62
CA ALA A 6 14.52 22.19 7.31
C ALA A 6 13.29 22.92 6.73
N THR A 7 13.49 24.02 6.01
CA THR A 7 12.37 24.72 5.32
C THR A 7 11.81 23.91 4.15
N GLY A 8 12.58 22.97 3.59
CA GLY A 8 12.20 22.21 2.41
C GLY A 8 12.17 23.02 1.11
N LEU A 9 12.63 24.28 1.13
CA LEU A 9 12.62 25.16 -0.03
C LEU A 9 13.84 24.99 -0.94
N PHE A 10 14.93 24.43 -0.41
CA PHE A 10 16.21 24.36 -1.10
C PHE A 10 16.65 22.93 -1.33
N ASN A 11 17.08 22.66 -2.56
CA ASN A 11 17.70 21.40 -2.95
C ASN A 11 19.18 21.34 -2.51
N ASP A 12 19.88 22.48 -2.60
CA ASP A 12 21.27 22.59 -2.16
C ASP A 12 21.53 23.93 -1.51
N VAL A 13 22.38 23.92 -0.49
CA VAL A 13 22.83 25.12 0.23
C VAL A 13 24.31 24.98 0.52
N SER A 14 25.13 25.82 -0.10
CA SER A 14 26.57 25.86 0.16
C SER A 14 27.00 27.19 0.76
N LEU A 15 27.96 27.12 1.69
CA LEU A 15 28.55 28.28 2.36
C LEU A 15 30.03 28.36 1.98
N ASN A 16 30.42 29.50 1.45
CA ASN A 16 31.81 29.80 1.13
C ASN A 16 32.23 31.13 1.80
N MET A 17 33.29 31.10 2.57
CA MET A 17 33.88 32.30 3.14
C MET A 17 35.07 32.72 2.27
N LYS A 18 35.07 33.97 1.81
CA LYS A 18 36.22 34.58 1.12
C LYS A 18 37.24 35.10 2.12
N ASN A 19 38.48 35.28 1.67
CA ASN A 19 39.58 35.75 2.48
C ASN A 19 39.41 37.17 3.06
N ASP A 20 38.48 37.93 2.49
CA ASP A 20 38.08 39.31 2.92
C ASP A 20 36.98 39.30 4.00
N GLY A 21 36.60 38.12 4.53
CA GLY A 21 35.56 37.96 5.55
C GLY A 21 34.15 37.95 4.98
N LEU A 22 33.98 37.99 3.67
CA LEU A 22 32.65 37.89 3.01
C LEU A 22 32.15 36.46 3.03
N LEU A 23 30.98 36.23 3.66
CA LEU A 23 30.27 34.96 3.63
C LEU A 23 29.31 34.91 2.44
N ILE A 24 29.59 33.99 1.51
CA ILE A 24 28.72 33.74 0.35
C ILE A 24 27.87 32.51 0.64
N ILE A 25 26.54 32.68 0.59
CA ILE A 25 25.56 31.61 0.69
C ILE A 25 25.01 31.36 -0.73
N LYS A 26 25.30 30.20 -1.31
CA LYS A 26 24.68 29.76 -2.57
C LYS A 26 23.55 28.81 -2.22
N VAL A 27 22.38 29.05 -2.82
CA VAL A 27 21.20 28.22 -2.64
C VAL A 27 20.69 27.78 -4.02
N ALA A 28 20.24 26.55 -4.10
CA ALA A 28 19.46 26.03 -5.24
C ALA A 28 18.04 25.73 -4.73
N GLU A 29 17.06 26.40 -5.30
CA GLU A 29 15.66 26.23 -4.90
C GLU A 29 15.10 24.93 -5.43
N ASN A 30 14.28 24.26 -4.62
CA ASN A 30 13.48 23.14 -5.07
C ASN A 30 12.45 23.62 -6.11
N PRO A 31 12.20 22.84 -7.18
CA PRO A 31 11.20 23.21 -8.17
C PRO A 31 9.79 23.20 -7.58
N ILE A 32 8.89 23.92 -8.22
CA ILE A 32 7.47 23.96 -7.87
C ILE A 32 6.73 22.91 -8.71
N ILE A 33 5.86 22.15 -8.07
CA ILE A 33 5.00 21.18 -8.75
C ILE A 33 3.96 21.93 -9.57
N ASN A 34 3.97 21.73 -10.88
CA ASN A 34 2.99 22.27 -11.79
C ASN A 34 1.73 21.40 -11.83
N LYS A 35 1.91 20.08 -11.97
CA LYS A 35 0.82 19.09 -11.99
C LYS A 35 1.23 17.83 -11.24
N VAL A 36 0.24 17.15 -10.66
CA VAL A 36 0.34 15.78 -10.17
C VAL A 36 -0.60 14.93 -11.02
N LEU A 37 -0.06 13.90 -11.65
CA LEU A 37 -0.76 13.02 -12.58
C LEU A 37 -0.55 11.58 -12.17
N PHE A 38 -1.50 10.72 -12.53
CA PHE A 38 -1.43 9.27 -12.33
C PHE A 38 -1.56 8.59 -13.68
N ASP A 39 -0.93 7.46 -13.84
CA ASP A 39 -0.95 6.64 -15.05
C ASP A 39 -0.99 5.16 -14.65
N GLY A 40 -1.98 4.42 -15.17
CA GLY A 40 -2.18 3.00 -14.87
C GLY A 40 -3.05 2.69 -13.64
N ASN A 41 -3.77 3.67 -13.09
CA ASN A 41 -4.67 3.51 -11.93
C ASN A 41 -6.12 3.20 -12.35
N ASP A 42 -6.33 2.10 -13.07
CA ASP A 42 -7.65 1.72 -13.62
C ASP A 42 -8.70 1.38 -12.56
N LYS A 43 -8.28 1.00 -11.36
CA LYS A 43 -9.16 0.51 -10.26
C LYS A 43 -9.34 1.52 -9.13
N VAL A 44 -8.55 2.56 -9.11
CA VAL A 44 -8.61 3.62 -8.09
C VAL A 44 -8.67 4.96 -8.80
N ASP A 45 -9.69 5.75 -8.50
CA ASP A 45 -9.90 7.05 -9.13
C ASP A 45 -8.82 8.07 -8.75
N ASP A 46 -8.47 8.94 -9.69
CA ASP A 46 -7.53 10.05 -9.49
C ASP A 46 -7.87 10.91 -8.28
N GLU A 47 -9.16 11.18 -8.07
CA GLU A 47 -9.62 12.05 -6.98
C GLU A 47 -9.37 11.42 -5.62
N MET A 48 -9.57 10.11 -5.49
CA MET A 48 -9.24 9.35 -4.28
C MET A 48 -7.73 9.41 -4.02
N LEU A 49 -6.90 9.16 -5.04
CA LEU A 49 -5.46 9.25 -4.91
C LEU A 49 -5.01 10.65 -4.51
N LYS A 50 -5.50 11.69 -5.20
CA LYS A 50 -5.17 13.09 -4.89
C LYS A 50 -5.55 13.52 -3.48
N GLY A 51 -6.66 12.99 -2.95
CA GLY A 51 -7.13 13.29 -1.60
C GLY A 51 -6.22 12.79 -0.49
N GLU A 52 -5.44 11.76 -0.75
CA GLU A 52 -4.55 11.12 0.23
C GLU A 52 -3.09 11.63 0.12
N LEU A 53 -2.72 12.31 -0.98
CA LEU A 53 -1.37 12.81 -1.16
C LEU A 53 -1.10 14.09 -0.38
N GLN A 54 0.16 14.28 0.03
CA GLN A 54 0.65 15.54 0.59
C GLN A 54 1.04 16.55 -0.48
N LEU A 55 1.55 16.04 -1.61
CA LEU A 55 2.00 16.87 -2.72
C LEU A 55 0.80 17.26 -3.61
N ALA A 56 0.72 18.55 -3.87
CA ALA A 56 -0.32 19.14 -4.69
C ALA A 56 0.28 20.13 -5.70
N PRO A 57 -0.44 20.48 -6.76
CA PRO A 57 -0.03 21.57 -7.64
C PRO A 57 0.26 22.85 -6.85
N ARG A 58 1.32 23.57 -7.23
CA ARG A 58 1.87 24.77 -6.58
C ARG A 58 2.60 24.54 -5.25
N SER A 59 2.74 23.31 -4.78
CA SER A 59 3.62 23.01 -3.65
C SER A 59 5.07 22.84 -4.11
N THR A 60 6.01 23.02 -3.19
CA THR A 60 7.43 22.78 -3.43
C THR A 60 7.69 21.29 -3.53
N TYR A 61 8.39 20.87 -4.58
CA TYR A 61 8.83 19.49 -4.74
C TYR A 61 9.78 19.09 -3.62
N SER A 62 9.58 17.91 -3.09
CA SER A 62 10.48 17.27 -2.12
C SER A 62 10.54 15.80 -2.38
N ARG A 63 11.75 15.26 -2.57
CA ARG A 63 11.97 13.84 -2.79
C ARG A 63 11.46 12.98 -1.62
N ALA A 64 11.61 13.49 -0.39
CA ALA A 64 11.11 12.79 0.80
C ALA A 64 9.58 12.67 0.77
N LYS A 65 8.87 13.78 0.48
CA LYS A 65 7.40 13.78 0.36
C LYS A 65 6.91 12.90 -0.79
N VAL A 66 7.63 12.85 -1.92
CA VAL A 66 7.29 11.91 -3.03
C VAL A 66 7.34 10.47 -2.53
N GLN A 67 8.36 10.09 -1.76
CA GLN A 67 8.46 8.73 -1.22
C GLN A 67 7.36 8.44 -0.19
N GLU A 68 7.00 9.40 0.64
CA GLU A 68 5.86 9.28 1.56
C GLU A 68 4.54 9.08 0.80
N ASP A 69 4.33 9.85 -0.28
CA ASP A 69 3.14 9.75 -1.12
C ASP A 69 3.10 8.40 -1.87
N VAL A 70 4.25 7.88 -2.35
CA VAL A 70 4.34 6.52 -2.88
C VAL A 70 3.85 5.50 -1.85
N GLN A 71 4.28 5.60 -0.57
CA GLN A 71 3.82 4.68 0.47
C GLN A 71 2.31 4.79 0.71
N ARG A 72 1.74 6.01 0.67
CA ARG A 72 0.29 6.21 0.80
C ARG A 72 -0.49 5.55 -0.34
N ILE A 73 -0.03 5.72 -1.58
CA ILE A 73 -0.63 5.04 -2.75
C ILE A 73 -0.57 3.51 -2.55
N LEU A 74 0.59 2.96 -2.17
CA LEU A 74 0.73 1.53 -1.89
C LEU A 74 -0.23 1.04 -0.82
N GLU A 75 -0.48 1.83 0.24
CA GLU A 75 -1.44 1.49 1.29
C GLU A 75 -2.89 1.50 0.81
N ILE A 76 -3.26 2.46 -0.07
CA ILE A 76 -4.58 2.49 -0.69
C ILE A 76 -4.82 1.19 -1.45
N TYR A 77 -3.86 0.78 -2.31
CA TYR A 77 -3.98 -0.46 -3.08
C TYR A 77 -4.01 -1.71 -2.20
N LYS A 78 -3.24 -1.76 -1.12
CA LYS A 78 -3.32 -2.86 -0.15
C LYS A 78 -4.71 -3.00 0.47
N ARG A 79 -5.37 -1.88 0.80
CA ARG A 79 -6.76 -1.90 1.32
C ARG A 79 -7.75 -2.47 0.29
N THR A 80 -7.46 -2.35 -1.01
CA THR A 80 -8.25 -2.96 -2.08
C THR A 80 -7.85 -4.40 -2.39
N GLY A 81 -6.95 -5.02 -1.61
CA GLY A 81 -6.48 -6.39 -1.80
C GLY A 81 -5.37 -6.56 -2.85
N ARG A 82 -4.75 -5.46 -3.30
CA ARG A 82 -3.66 -5.47 -4.29
C ARG A 82 -2.31 -5.25 -3.61
N TYR A 83 -1.63 -6.32 -3.28
CA TYR A 83 -0.36 -6.30 -2.55
C TYR A 83 0.87 -6.26 -3.47
N ALA A 84 0.69 -6.65 -4.75
CA ALA A 84 1.75 -6.67 -5.76
C ALA A 84 1.88 -5.35 -6.53
N VAL A 85 1.14 -4.30 -6.14
CA VAL A 85 1.19 -2.99 -6.79
C VAL A 85 2.61 -2.41 -6.77
N VAL A 86 3.00 -1.83 -7.90
CA VAL A 86 4.26 -1.09 -8.06
C VAL A 86 3.92 0.36 -8.40
N VAL A 87 4.57 1.30 -7.73
CA VAL A 87 4.39 2.74 -7.95
C VAL A 87 5.74 3.39 -8.21
N GLU A 88 5.91 3.93 -9.41
CA GLU A 88 7.14 4.60 -9.85
C GLU A 88 6.89 6.09 -10.09
N PRO A 89 7.44 6.98 -9.24
CA PRO A 89 7.32 8.41 -9.46
C PRO A 89 8.26 8.85 -10.60
N GLN A 90 7.71 9.57 -11.55
CA GLN A 90 8.47 10.20 -12.64
C GLN A 90 8.34 11.72 -12.55
N ILE A 91 9.42 12.41 -12.87
CA ILE A 91 9.50 13.86 -12.83
C ILE A 91 9.80 14.34 -14.24
N ILE A 92 8.97 15.27 -14.74
CA ILE A 92 9.20 15.96 -15.99
C ILE A 92 9.51 17.42 -15.68
N GLU A 93 10.74 17.83 -15.98
CA GLU A 93 11.16 19.24 -15.83
C GLU A 93 10.42 20.14 -16.82
N ARG A 94 10.06 21.33 -16.35
CA ARG A 94 9.39 22.38 -17.11
C ARG A 94 10.13 23.71 -16.95
N ASP A 95 9.83 24.64 -17.80
CA ASP A 95 10.37 25.99 -17.68
C ASP A 95 10.03 26.65 -16.34
N GLN A 96 10.81 27.67 -15.96
CA GLN A 96 10.61 28.44 -14.72
C GLN A 96 10.73 27.65 -13.44
N ASN A 97 11.68 26.72 -13.35
CA ASN A 97 11.92 25.86 -12.18
C ASN A 97 10.65 25.14 -11.71
N ARG A 98 9.89 24.54 -12.65
CA ARG A 98 8.69 23.75 -12.39
C ARG A 98 8.88 22.30 -12.78
N VAL A 99 8.09 21.42 -12.17
CA VAL A 99 8.07 20.00 -12.50
C VAL A 99 6.64 19.49 -12.59
N ASP A 100 6.39 18.56 -13.52
CA ASP A 100 5.21 17.70 -13.48
C ASP A 100 5.62 16.39 -12.78
N LEU A 101 4.86 15.98 -11.78
CA LEU A 101 5.03 14.74 -11.06
C LEU A 101 4.01 13.73 -11.57
N ILE A 102 4.49 12.59 -12.07
CA ILE A 102 3.65 11.51 -12.58
C ILE A 102 3.92 10.26 -11.73
N PHE A 103 2.88 9.69 -11.13
CA PHE A 103 2.95 8.38 -10.49
C PHE A 103 2.51 7.32 -11.50
N LYS A 104 3.47 6.54 -12.01
CA LYS A 104 3.15 5.36 -12.81
C LYS A 104 2.83 4.20 -11.90
N ILE A 105 1.68 3.59 -12.13
CA ILE A 105 1.11 2.57 -11.26
C ILE A 105 0.90 1.29 -12.08
N ASP A 106 1.53 0.21 -11.66
CA ASP A 106 1.17 -1.14 -12.06
C ASP A 106 0.38 -1.77 -10.91
N GLU A 107 -0.93 -1.83 -11.05
CA GLU A 107 -1.83 -2.25 -9.97
C GLU A 107 -1.66 -3.72 -9.56
N GLY A 108 -1.12 -4.55 -10.43
CA GLY A 108 -1.03 -5.98 -10.21
C GLY A 108 -2.38 -6.68 -10.01
N PRO A 109 -2.39 -8.00 -9.78
CA PRO A 109 -3.59 -8.75 -9.50
C PRO A 109 -4.10 -8.53 -8.06
N LEU A 110 -5.37 -8.86 -7.83
CA LEU A 110 -5.87 -9.10 -6.47
C LEU A 110 -5.14 -10.28 -5.85
N ALA A 111 -4.77 -10.17 -4.58
CA ALA A 111 -4.14 -11.28 -3.87
C ALA A 111 -5.17 -12.38 -3.58
N SER A 112 -4.87 -13.59 -4.02
CA SER A 112 -5.72 -14.77 -3.82
C SER A 112 -5.33 -15.53 -2.56
N ILE A 113 -6.20 -16.45 -2.11
CA ILE A 113 -5.89 -17.40 -1.05
C ILE A 113 -5.37 -18.68 -1.71
N ASN A 114 -4.08 -18.95 -1.52
CA ASN A 114 -3.46 -20.16 -2.07
C ASN A 114 -3.78 -21.38 -1.23
N LYS A 115 -3.69 -21.26 0.11
CA LYS A 115 -3.95 -22.36 1.03
C LYS A 115 -4.48 -21.88 2.36
N VAL A 116 -5.40 -22.65 2.95
CA VAL A 116 -5.89 -22.47 4.31
C VAL A 116 -5.49 -23.69 5.12
N ASN A 117 -4.73 -23.47 6.19
CA ASN A 117 -4.28 -24.55 7.08
C ASN A 117 -4.98 -24.41 8.44
N PHE A 118 -5.43 -25.52 9.00
CA PHE A 118 -5.94 -25.59 10.34
C PHE A 118 -4.95 -26.32 11.24
N VAL A 119 -4.74 -25.81 12.44
CA VAL A 119 -3.80 -26.41 13.42
C VAL A 119 -4.53 -26.60 14.73
N GLY A 120 -4.49 -27.85 15.25
CA GLY A 120 -5.11 -28.20 16.52
C GLY A 120 -6.55 -28.73 16.43
N ASN A 121 -7.08 -28.93 15.23
CA ASN A 121 -8.39 -29.51 14.93
C ASN A 121 -8.37 -31.05 15.09
N LYS A 122 -8.61 -31.54 16.31
CA LYS A 122 -8.52 -32.99 16.61
C LYS A 122 -9.78 -33.80 16.23
N HIS A 123 -10.93 -33.15 16.11
CA HIS A 123 -12.24 -33.81 15.98
C HIS A 123 -12.86 -33.66 14.58
N TYR A 124 -12.44 -32.68 13.80
CA TYR A 124 -12.93 -32.43 12.45
C TYR A 124 -11.77 -32.25 11.50
N SER A 125 -11.93 -32.72 10.27
CA SER A 125 -10.90 -32.60 9.24
C SER A 125 -10.78 -31.16 8.74
N ASP A 126 -9.67 -30.83 8.08
CA ASP A 126 -9.48 -29.55 7.42
C ASP A 126 -10.56 -29.28 6.37
N ASP A 127 -10.98 -30.31 5.63
CA ASP A 127 -12.05 -30.21 4.64
C ASP A 127 -13.39 -29.84 5.28
N ASP A 128 -13.73 -30.44 6.44
CA ASP A 128 -14.94 -30.09 7.19
C ASP A 128 -14.93 -28.62 7.58
N LEU A 129 -13.80 -28.15 8.16
CA LEU A 129 -13.66 -26.78 8.61
C LEU A 129 -13.61 -25.79 7.44
N GLN A 130 -12.95 -26.16 6.35
CA GLN A 130 -12.89 -25.35 5.16
C GLN A 130 -14.27 -25.20 4.48
N SER A 131 -15.15 -26.19 4.62
CA SER A 131 -16.52 -26.08 4.13
C SER A 131 -17.35 -25.03 4.85
N GLU A 132 -17.06 -24.78 6.12
CA GLU A 132 -17.82 -23.87 6.99
C GLU A 132 -17.41 -22.40 6.89
N ILE A 133 -16.18 -22.11 6.43
CA ILE A 133 -15.68 -20.75 6.30
C ILE A 133 -16.02 -20.13 4.93
N MET A 134 -16.02 -18.80 4.85
CA MET A 134 -16.25 -18.06 3.59
C MET A 134 -14.99 -17.96 2.73
N SER A 135 -13.82 -17.84 3.36
CA SER A 135 -12.54 -17.79 2.64
C SER A 135 -12.28 -19.13 1.96
N LYS A 136 -12.08 -19.10 0.67
CA LYS A 136 -11.86 -20.32 -0.14
C LYS A 136 -10.53 -20.24 -0.86
N GLU A 137 -9.85 -21.38 -0.94
CA GLU A 137 -8.64 -21.51 -1.73
C GLU A 137 -8.91 -21.25 -3.22
N SER A 138 -7.96 -20.57 -3.88
CA SER A 138 -8.04 -20.32 -5.31
C SER A 138 -7.92 -21.63 -6.08
N ARG A 139 -8.89 -21.88 -6.98
CA ARG A 139 -8.90 -23.07 -7.84
C ARG A 139 -9.18 -22.66 -9.28
N TRP A 140 -8.46 -23.22 -10.23
CA TRP A 140 -8.50 -22.88 -11.65
C TRP A 140 -9.91 -22.87 -12.30
N TYR A 141 -10.89 -23.59 -11.73
CA TYR A 141 -12.27 -23.65 -12.22
C TYR A 141 -13.24 -22.64 -11.57
N ARG A 142 -12.76 -21.80 -10.62
CA ARG A 142 -13.56 -20.79 -9.91
C ARG A 142 -13.29 -19.37 -10.39
N ILE A 143 -13.22 -19.16 -11.69
CA ILE A 143 -12.78 -17.90 -12.33
C ILE A 143 -13.60 -16.66 -11.92
N PHE A 144 -14.80 -16.84 -11.34
CA PHE A 144 -15.73 -15.74 -11.02
C PHE A 144 -16.04 -15.59 -9.53
N SER A 145 -15.27 -16.21 -8.62
CA SER A 145 -15.56 -16.16 -7.19
C SER A 145 -14.68 -15.13 -6.47
N SER A 146 -15.30 -14.13 -5.83
CA SER A 146 -14.61 -13.21 -4.93
C SER A 146 -14.22 -13.84 -3.58
N ALA A 147 -14.64 -15.07 -3.31
CA ALA A 147 -14.32 -15.80 -2.08
C ALA A 147 -12.84 -16.19 -1.98
N GLU A 148 -12.15 -16.21 -3.12
CA GLU A 148 -10.73 -16.56 -3.23
C GLU A 148 -9.79 -15.37 -2.96
N ASN A 149 -10.31 -14.14 -2.92
CA ASN A 149 -9.52 -12.96 -2.62
C ASN A 149 -9.36 -12.82 -1.10
N TYR A 150 -8.14 -12.58 -0.68
CA TYR A 150 -7.86 -12.33 0.74
C TYR A 150 -8.52 -11.02 1.20
N ASP A 151 -9.20 -11.10 2.35
CA ASP A 151 -9.84 -9.98 3.01
C ASP A 151 -9.78 -10.22 4.54
N SER A 152 -9.21 -9.26 5.24
CA SER A 152 -9.05 -9.36 6.70
C SER A 152 -10.39 -9.36 7.46
N GLU A 153 -11.43 -8.71 6.91
CA GLU A 153 -12.77 -8.71 7.51
C GLU A 153 -13.41 -10.11 7.39
N LYS A 154 -13.24 -10.76 6.23
CA LYS A 154 -13.67 -12.15 6.05
C LYS A 154 -13.00 -13.09 7.04
N THR A 155 -11.71 -12.90 7.31
CA THR A 155 -10.98 -13.71 8.30
C THR A 155 -11.60 -13.62 9.70
N ASN A 156 -12.04 -12.45 10.12
CA ASN A 156 -12.72 -12.29 11.41
C ASN A 156 -14.10 -12.96 11.42
N TYR A 157 -14.82 -12.87 10.33
CA TYR A 157 -16.09 -13.56 10.16
C TYR A 157 -15.93 -15.08 10.16
N ASP A 158 -14.90 -15.60 9.52
CA ASP A 158 -14.57 -17.04 9.48
C ASP A 158 -14.28 -17.61 10.86
N LYS A 159 -13.59 -16.86 11.74
CA LYS A 159 -13.40 -17.26 13.15
C LYS A 159 -14.74 -17.46 13.85
N GLU A 160 -15.71 -16.58 13.59
CA GLU A 160 -17.03 -16.67 14.20
C GLU A 160 -17.85 -17.84 13.61
N LEU A 161 -17.72 -18.13 12.31
CA LEU A 161 -18.33 -19.30 11.69
C LEU A 161 -17.82 -20.60 12.31
N LEU A 162 -16.49 -20.72 12.48
CA LEU A 162 -15.88 -21.87 13.14
C LEU A 162 -16.34 -22.00 14.59
N ARG A 163 -16.41 -20.88 15.33
CA ARG A 163 -16.91 -20.88 16.71
C ARG A 163 -18.35 -21.42 16.79
N ARG A 164 -19.24 -20.97 15.89
CA ARG A 164 -20.63 -21.43 15.80
C ARG A 164 -20.72 -22.91 15.40
N PHE A 165 -19.88 -23.35 14.47
CA PHE A 165 -19.81 -24.74 14.04
C PHE A 165 -19.49 -25.69 15.20
N TYR A 166 -18.45 -25.37 15.98
CA TYR A 166 -18.05 -26.15 17.15
C TYR A 166 -19.08 -26.06 18.29
N PHE A 167 -19.60 -24.88 18.57
CA PHE A 167 -20.62 -24.67 19.61
C PHE A 167 -21.87 -25.52 19.38
N LYS A 168 -22.40 -25.54 18.13
CA LYS A 168 -23.55 -26.38 17.76
C LYS A 168 -23.32 -27.88 17.97
N ARG A 169 -22.05 -28.31 18.07
CA ARG A 169 -21.64 -29.70 18.25
C ARG A 169 -21.17 -30.01 19.66
N GLY A 170 -21.47 -29.12 20.61
CA GLY A 170 -21.23 -29.31 22.04
C GLY A 170 -19.90 -28.83 22.58
N TYR A 171 -19.08 -28.15 21.76
CA TYR A 171 -17.79 -27.60 22.19
C TYR A 171 -17.94 -26.14 22.64
N ALA A 172 -18.46 -25.93 23.85
CA ALA A 172 -18.78 -24.60 24.38
C ALA A 172 -17.52 -23.72 24.57
N ASP A 173 -16.38 -24.32 24.89
CA ASP A 173 -15.12 -23.62 25.18
C ASP A 173 -14.23 -23.45 23.93
N PHE A 174 -14.75 -23.79 22.75
CA PHE A 174 -13.98 -23.63 21.52
C PHE A 174 -13.66 -22.16 21.23
N ARG A 175 -12.42 -21.90 20.89
CA ARG A 175 -11.94 -20.60 20.42
C ARG A 175 -10.87 -20.76 19.35
N VAL A 176 -10.86 -19.88 18.39
CA VAL A 176 -9.72 -19.72 17.48
C VAL A 176 -8.67 -18.89 18.21
N VAL A 177 -7.53 -19.48 18.52
CA VAL A 177 -6.43 -18.84 19.28
C VAL A 177 -5.78 -17.73 18.45
N SER A 178 -5.51 -18.01 17.18
CA SER A 178 -4.95 -17.05 16.23
C SER A 178 -5.38 -17.40 14.82
N ALA A 179 -5.43 -16.40 13.95
CA ALA A 179 -5.47 -16.58 12.52
C ALA A 179 -4.47 -15.59 11.92
N VAL A 180 -3.48 -16.11 11.21
CA VAL A 180 -2.40 -15.34 10.60
C VAL A 180 -2.45 -15.60 9.11
N ALA A 181 -2.37 -14.53 8.32
CA ALA A 181 -2.21 -14.61 6.88
C ALA A 181 -0.77 -14.27 6.52
N GLU A 182 -0.11 -15.17 5.81
CA GLU A 182 1.26 -14.99 5.33
C GLU A 182 1.24 -14.68 3.84
N LEU A 183 1.75 -13.50 3.47
CA LEU A 183 1.83 -13.08 2.09
C LEU A 183 2.99 -13.82 1.39
N SER A 184 2.71 -14.39 0.22
CA SER A 184 3.73 -15.02 -0.62
C SER A 184 4.83 -14.02 -1.04
N PRO A 185 6.05 -14.49 -1.36
CA PRO A 185 7.14 -13.60 -1.77
C PRO A 185 6.83 -12.77 -3.03
N ASP A 186 6.00 -13.26 -3.93
CA ASP A 186 5.55 -12.56 -5.13
C ASP A 186 4.38 -11.59 -4.86
N LYS A 187 3.88 -11.54 -3.63
CA LYS A 187 2.77 -10.69 -3.16
C LYS A 187 1.43 -10.92 -3.89
N LYS A 188 1.25 -12.06 -4.52
CA LYS A 188 0.03 -12.39 -5.30
C LYS A 188 -0.92 -13.33 -4.58
N SER A 189 -0.49 -13.94 -3.47
CA SER A 189 -1.32 -14.88 -2.70
C SER A 189 -0.95 -14.90 -1.22
N PHE A 190 -1.85 -15.42 -0.40
CA PHE A 190 -1.72 -15.72 1.02
C PHE A 190 -1.79 -17.22 1.27
#